data_740faf217863f40d9df28ed077a0e253
#
_entry.id   740faf217863f40d9df28ed077a0e253
#
_cell.length_a   1.000
_cell.length_b   1.000
_cell.length_c   1.000
_cell.angle_alpha   90.00
_cell.angle_beta   90.00
_cell.angle_gamma   90.00
#
_symmetry.space_group_name_H-M   'P 1'
#
loop_
_entity.id
_entity.type
_entity.pdbx_description
1 polymer ?
#
loop_
_entity_poly.entity_id
_entity_poly.type
_entity_poly.pdbx_seq_one_letter_code
_entity_poly.pdbx_strand_id
1 'polypeptide(L)'
;MLKKILKILLIVIAVIALFVVGFVTYLSVNEFNPEPVTSVSVTKADRLEGLSPVVGQELNVVSWNIGYAGLGEGSDFFMDGGEEVAAADRDTVSAYLRNIYNTLYDDENLSDIYMLQEVDTGSSRTYGIDERDYLGLYNTTYALNYSCPYVPFPLPPIGRVNSGLRSSTLG
;
A
#
# COMPACT_ATOMS: atom_id res chain seq x y z
N MET A 1 -21.77 -40.97 -28.39
CA MET A 1 -22.06 -39.93 -27.42
C MET A 1 -20.92 -39.73 -26.43
N LEU A 2 -20.47 -40.75 -25.71
CA LEU A 2 -19.38 -40.68 -24.71
C LEU A 2 -18.07 -40.10 -25.24
N LYS A 3 -17.60 -40.50 -26.44
CA LYS A 3 -16.35 -39.98 -27.06
C LYS A 3 -16.43 -38.47 -27.34
N LYS A 4 -17.62 -37.92 -27.70
CA LYS A 4 -17.82 -36.47 -27.89
C LYS A 4 -17.76 -35.73 -26.58
N ILE A 5 -18.41 -36.25 -25.53
CA ILE A 5 -18.37 -35.69 -24.18
C ILE A 5 -16.94 -35.65 -23.65
N LEU A 6 -16.20 -36.74 -23.75
CA LEU A 6 -14.79 -36.82 -23.32
C LEU A 6 -13.91 -35.82 -24.08
N LYS A 7 -14.11 -35.64 -25.40
CA LYS A 7 -13.37 -34.64 -26.18
C LYS A 7 -13.67 -33.22 -25.71
N ILE A 8 -14.93 -32.90 -25.44
CA ILE A 8 -15.32 -31.59 -24.93
C ILE A 8 -14.67 -31.35 -23.55
N LEU A 9 -14.74 -32.34 -22.65
CA LEU A 9 -14.13 -32.25 -21.32
C LEU A 9 -12.62 -31.98 -21.40
N LEU A 10 -11.90 -32.69 -22.26
CA LEU A 10 -10.47 -32.50 -22.50
C LEU A 10 -10.16 -31.10 -23.03
N ILE A 11 -10.99 -30.55 -23.93
CA ILE A 11 -10.82 -29.20 -24.44
C ILE A 11 -11.01 -28.18 -23.32
N VAL A 12 -12.04 -28.36 -22.49
CA VAL A 12 -12.30 -27.47 -21.35
C VAL A 12 -11.13 -27.49 -20.37
N ILE A 13 -10.62 -28.67 -20.02
CA ILE A 13 -9.46 -28.82 -19.14
C ILE A 13 -8.22 -28.12 -19.75
N ALA A 14 -7.98 -28.30 -21.04
CA ALA A 14 -6.85 -27.66 -21.72
C ALA A 14 -6.96 -26.15 -21.73
N VAL A 15 -8.15 -25.59 -21.93
CA VAL A 15 -8.41 -24.14 -21.88
C VAL A 15 -8.17 -23.60 -20.47
N ILE A 16 -8.66 -24.29 -19.43
CA ILE A 16 -8.42 -23.90 -18.03
C ILE A 16 -6.93 -23.95 -17.71
N ALA A 17 -6.23 -25.02 -18.13
CA ALA A 17 -4.79 -25.14 -17.90
C ALA A 17 -4.01 -24.01 -18.59
N LEU A 18 -4.35 -23.65 -19.83
CA LEU A 18 -3.73 -22.53 -20.54
C LEU A 18 -3.99 -21.20 -19.83
N PHE A 19 -5.21 -20.99 -19.34
CA PHE A 19 -5.54 -19.78 -18.55
C PHE A 19 -4.71 -19.71 -17.28
N VAL A 20 -4.63 -20.79 -16.51
CA VAL A 20 -3.83 -20.84 -15.26
C VAL A 20 -2.35 -20.59 -15.54
N VAL A 21 -1.78 -21.25 -16.55
CA VAL A 21 -0.38 -21.05 -16.95
C VAL A 21 -0.15 -19.59 -17.38
N GLY A 22 -1.03 -19.03 -18.20
CA GLY A 22 -0.95 -17.64 -18.63
C GLY A 22 -1.03 -16.66 -17.47
N PHE A 23 -1.93 -16.91 -16.53
CA PHE A 23 -2.09 -16.08 -15.33
C PHE A 23 -0.88 -16.14 -14.40
N VAL A 24 -0.37 -17.34 -14.11
CA VAL A 24 0.85 -17.51 -13.29
C VAL A 24 2.05 -16.85 -13.98
N THR A 25 2.19 -17.03 -15.30
CA THR A 25 3.26 -16.38 -16.07
C THR A 25 3.15 -14.84 -15.98
N TYR A 26 1.94 -14.31 -16.14
CA TYR A 26 1.70 -12.87 -16.00
C TYR A 26 2.14 -12.35 -14.63
N LEU A 27 1.78 -13.02 -13.53
CA LEU A 27 2.19 -12.63 -12.18
C LEU A 27 3.71 -12.72 -12.01
N SER A 28 4.34 -13.81 -12.50
CA SER A 28 5.80 -14.02 -12.38
C SER A 28 6.62 -13.00 -13.16
N VAL A 29 6.17 -12.61 -14.35
CA VAL A 29 6.87 -11.59 -15.17
C VAL A 29 6.74 -10.19 -14.57
N ASN A 30 5.65 -9.95 -13.84
CA ASN A 30 5.39 -8.66 -13.18
C ASN A 30 5.71 -8.70 -11.69
N GLU A 31 6.49 -9.66 -11.23
CA GLU A 31 6.98 -9.70 -9.85
C GLU A 31 7.83 -8.47 -9.54
N PHE A 32 7.54 -7.83 -8.41
CA PHE A 32 8.32 -6.70 -7.93
C PHE A 32 9.65 -7.19 -7.39
N ASN A 33 10.71 -6.89 -8.11
CA ASN A 33 12.08 -7.30 -7.77
C ASN A 33 13.00 -6.07 -7.86
N PRO A 34 12.99 -5.19 -6.85
CA PRO A 34 13.83 -4.00 -6.84
C PRO A 34 15.30 -4.34 -6.69
N GLU A 35 16.15 -3.43 -7.17
CA GLU A 35 17.59 -3.50 -6.91
C GLU A 35 17.86 -3.48 -5.40
N PRO A 36 18.95 -4.13 -4.92
CA PRO A 36 19.30 -4.19 -3.50
C PRO A 36 19.46 -2.82 -2.84
N VAL A 37 19.83 -1.82 -3.62
CA VAL A 37 19.92 -0.42 -3.20
C VAL A 37 19.29 0.47 -4.28
N THR A 38 18.22 1.16 -3.91
CA THR A 38 17.54 2.09 -4.81
C THR A 38 17.53 3.49 -4.22
N SER A 39 17.94 4.47 -5.01
CA SER A 39 17.85 5.88 -4.63
C SER A 39 16.40 6.35 -4.71
N VAL A 40 15.94 7.03 -3.67
CA VAL A 40 14.63 7.68 -3.66
C VAL A 40 14.77 9.19 -3.76
N SER A 41 13.88 9.84 -4.49
CA SER A 41 13.87 11.30 -4.61
C SER A 41 13.23 11.93 -3.37
N VAL A 42 13.75 13.10 -2.98
CA VAL A 42 13.12 13.94 -1.96
C VAL A 42 12.19 14.93 -2.67
N THR A 43 10.91 14.89 -2.33
CA THR A 43 9.95 15.93 -2.69
C THR A 43 10.05 17.02 -1.63
N LYS A 44 10.48 18.21 -2.04
CA LYS A 44 10.63 19.35 -1.12
C LYS A 44 9.31 20.09 -0.96
N ALA A 45 9.03 20.53 0.27
CA ALA A 45 7.94 21.45 0.53
C ALA A 45 8.35 22.87 0.17
N ASP A 46 7.45 23.62 -0.48
CA ASP A 46 7.74 24.96 -1.03
C ASP A 46 8.00 26.05 0.04
N ARG A 47 7.81 25.76 1.31
CA ARG A 47 7.74 26.80 2.36
C ARG A 47 8.52 26.54 3.65
N LEU A 48 9.29 25.48 3.75
CA LEU A 48 10.01 25.16 4.98
C LEU A 48 11.52 25.31 4.74
N GLU A 49 12.15 26.26 5.45
CA GLU A 49 13.60 26.24 5.62
C GLU A 49 13.97 25.00 6.42
N GLY A 50 14.83 24.17 5.84
CA GLY A 50 15.13 22.85 6.38
C GLY A 50 15.70 22.92 7.79
N LEU A 51 15.22 22.07 8.67
CA LEU A 51 15.91 21.74 9.90
C LEU A 51 17.27 21.14 9.53
N SER A 52 18.33 21.84 9.90
CA SER A 52 19.68 21.28 9.86
C SER A 52 20.02 20.78 11.25
N PRO A 53 19.80 19.49 11.56
CA PRO A 53 20.06 18.98 12.90
C PRO A 53 21.56 19.10 13.23
N VAL A 54 21.86 19.55 14.44
CA VAL A 54 23.23 19.64 14.94
C VAL A 54 23.54 18.47 15.87
N VAL A 55 24.82 18.07 15.92
CA VAL A 55 25.27 16.98 16.78
C VAL A 55 24.94 17.30 18.25
N GLY A 56 24.23 16.38 18.91
CA GLY A 56 23.79 16.53 20.30
C GLY A 56 22.38 17.10 20.46
N GLN A 57 21.67 17.43 19.37
CA GLN A 57 20.27 17.79 19.37
C GLN A 57 19.41 16.53 19.57
N GLU A 58 18.40 16.61 20.45
CA GLU A 58 17.34 15.61 20.55
C GLU A 58 16.37 15.79 19.39
N LEU A 59 15.96 14.66 18.79
CA LEU A 59 14.98 14.62 17.72
C LEU A 59 13.79 13.75 18.14
N ASN A 60 12.59 14.26 17.92
CA ASN A 60 11.35 13.51 18.09
C ASN A 60 11.04 12.74 16.81
N VAL A 61 10.89 11.43 16.93
CA VAL A 61 10.63 10.54 15.80
C VAL A 61 9.33 9.78 16.01
N VAL A 62 8.42 9.88 15.07
CA VAL A 62 7.23 9.03 14.99
C VAL A 62 7.52 7.90 14.01
N SER A 63 7.27 6.66 14.43
CA SER A 63 7.24 5.48 13.57
C SER A 63 5.88 4.82 13.69
N TRP A 64 5.14 4.72 12.57
CA TRP A 64 3.77 4.21 12.59
C TRP A 64 3.45 3.41 11.33
N ASN A 65 3.01 2.15 11.50
CA ASN A 65 2.35 1.40 10.45
C ASN A 65 0.89 1.87 10.38
N ILE A 66 0.52 2.56 9.30
CA ILE A 66 -0.82 3.15 9.14
C ILE A 66 -1.85 2.17 8.58
N GLY A 67 -1.45 0.92 8.30
CA GLY A 67 -2.36 -0.13 7.81
C GLY A 67 -3.10 0.29 6.55
N TYR A 68 -2.41 0.91 5.59
CA TYR A 68 -3.00 1.44 4.33
C TYR A 68 -4.35 2.18 4.55
N ALA A 69 -4.49 2.86 5.67
CA ALA A 69 -5.74 3.52 6.07
C ALA A 69 -7.01 2.66 5.88
N GLY A 70 -6.86 1.34 5.94
CA GLY A 70 -7.95 0.38 5.77
C GLY A 70 -8.28 -0.40 7.04
N LEU A 71 -7.43 -0.30 8.07
CA LEU A 71 -7.55 -1.04 9.33
C LEU A 71 -7.90 -0.09 10.47
N GLY A 72 -9.17 0.29 10.57
CA GLY A 72 -9.68 1.14 11.64
C GLY A 72 -10.45 0.36 12.70
N GLU A 73 -11.00 1.09 13.67
CA GLU A 73 -11.91 0.50 14.66
C GLU A 73 -13.11 -0.16 13.97
N GLY A 74 -13.35 -1.42 14.28
CA GLY A 74 -14.42 -2.22 13.69
C GLY A 74 -14.07 -2.91 12.37
N SER A 75 -12.84 -2.80 11.88
CA SER A 75 -12.37 -3.60 10.73
C SER A 75 -12.30 -5.09 11.11
N ASP A 76 -12.89 -5.94 10.28
CA ASP A 76 -12.88 -7.40 10.44
C ASP A 76 -11.83 -8.04 9.50
N PHE A 77 -10.55 -7.73 9.77
CA PHE A 77 -9.45 -8.05 8.87
C PHE A 77 -9.18 -9.56 8.76
N PHE A 78 -9.08 -10.06 7.54
CA PHE A 78 -8.97 -11.49 7.26
C PHE A 78 -7.71 -12.15 7.85
N MET A 79 -6.60 -11.44 8.00
CA MET A 79 -5.38 -12.00 8.60
C MET A 79 -5.48 -12.14 10.11
N ASP A 80 -6.40 -11.42 10.74
CA ASP A 80 -6.71 -11.53 12.18
C ASP A 80 -7.86 -12.51 12.46
N GLY A 81 -8.27 -13.26 11.43
CA GLY A 81 -9.35 -14.25 11.51
C GLY A 81 -10.72 -13.72 11.08
N GLY A 82 -10.79 -12.51 10.58
CA GLY A 82 -11.99 -11.92 10.01
C GLY A 82 -12.20 -12.26 8.53
N GLU A 83 -13.09 -11.52 7.86
CA GLU A 83 -13.47 -11.77 6.46
C GLU A 83 -13.14 -10.61 5.50
N GLU A 84 -12.86 -9.41 6.02
CA GLU A 84 -12.63 -8.22 5.20
C GLU A 84 -11.22 -8.18 4.64
N VAL A 85 -11.10 -7.83 3.34
CA VAL A 85 -9.83 -7.68 2.61
C VAL A 85 -9.49 -6.23 2.26
N ALA A 86 -10.45 -5.33 2.47
CA ALA A 86 -10.35 -3.90 2.19
C ALA A 86 -11.23 -3.15 3.20
N ALA A 87 -11.04 -1.84 3.31
CA ALA A 87 -11.99 -0.98 4.02
C ALA A 87 -13.39 -1.07 3.38
N ALA A 88 -14.43 -0.69 4.14
CA ALA A 88 -15.82 -0.81 3.70
C ALA A 88 -16.08 -0.05 2.37
N ASP A 89 -15.52 1.16 2.23
CA ASP A 89 -15.66 1.98 1.03
C ASP A 89 -14.55 3.05 0.93
N ARG A 90 -14.56 3.81 -0.18
CA ARG A 90 -13.61 4.89 -0.44
C ARG A 90 -13.70 6.04 0.59
N ASP A 91 -14.90 6.34 1.07
CA ASP A 91 -15.12 7.43 2.02
C ASP A 91 -14.55 7.07 3.39
N THR A 92 -14.65 5.81 3.78
CA THR A 92 -14.03 5.25 4.99
C THR A 92 -12.50 5.40 4.94
N VAL A 93 -11.84 5.01 3.85
CA VAL A 93 -10.39 5.22 3.67
C VAL A 93 -10.04 6.69 3.77
N SER A 94 -10.80 7.57 3.10
CA SER A 94 -10.57 9.02 3.15
C SER A 94 -10.77 9.60 4.56
N ALA A 95 -11.71 9.06 5.33
CA ALA A 95 -11.93 9.47 6.72
C ALA A 95 -10.76 9.05 7.62
N TYR A 96 -10.29 7.80 7.48
CA TYR A 96 -9.13 7.31 8.22
C TYR A 96 -7.86 8.09 7.87
N LEU A 97 -7.61 8.40 6.60
CA LEU A 97 -6.48 9.24 6.19
C LEU A 97 -6.52 10.63 6.83
N ARG A 98 -7.70 11.25 6.91
CA ARG A 98 -7.86 12.53 7.63
C ARG A 98 -7.56 12.40 9.12
N ASN A 99 -7.99 11.31 9.75
CA ASN A 99 -7.72 11.07 11.17
C ASN A 99 -6.22 10.81 11.40
N ILE A 100 -5.58 10.02 10.53
CA ILE A 100 -4.12 9.80 10.56
C ILE A 100 -3.39 11.14 10.40
N TYR A 101 -3.79 11.96 9.42
CA TYR A 101 -3.23 13.29 9.21
C TYR A 101 -3.36 14.17 10.45
N ASN A 102 -4.56 14.26 11.03
CA ASN A 102 -4.79 15.07 12.24
C ASN A 102 -3.98 14.56 13.44
N THR A 103 -3.79 13.24 13.57
CA THR A 103 -2.98 12.66 14.65
C THR A 103 -1.49 12.94 14.48
N LEU A 104 -0.99 12.88 13.22
CA LEU A 104 0.42 13.12 12.92
C LEU A 104 0.81 14.59 13.04
N TYR A 105 -0.09 15.49 12.66
CA TYR A 105 0.19 16.92 12.49
C TYR A 105 -0.64 17.79 13.44
N ASP A 106 -0.87 17.28 14.65
CA ASP A 106 -1.40 18.09 15.74
C ASP A 106 -0.36 19.15 16.13
N ASP A 107 -0.71 20.42 16.00
CA ASP A 107 0.18 21.57 16.22
C ASP A 107 0.85 21.55 17.60
N GLU A 108 0.24 20.91 18.59
CA GLU A 108 0.79 20.82 19.96
C GLU A 108 1.88 19.76 20.10
N ASN A 109 1.96 18.78 19.16
CA ASN A 109 2.80 17.59 19.28
C ASN A 109 3.58 17.27 18.00
N LEU A 110 3.99 18.26 17.23
CA LEU A 110 4.77 18.06 16.02
C LEU A 110 6.09 17.34 16.32
N SER A 111 6.42 16.37 15.48
CA SER A 111 7.68 15.63 15.54
C SER A 111 8.61 16.04 14.41
N ASP A 112 9.92 15.90 14.64
CA ASP A 112 10.96 16.30 13.67
C ASP A 112 10.99 15.36 12.47
N ILE A 113 10.72 14.06 12.70
CA ILE A 113 10.77 13.00 11.69
C ILE A 113 9.55 12.11 11.83
N TYR A 114 8.92 11.80 10.70
CA TYR A 114 7.84 10.82 10.58
C TYR A 114 8.27 9.68 9.66
N MET A 115 8.10 8.45 10.12
CA MET A 115 8.42 7.22 9.40
C MET A 115 7.17 6.35 9.33
N LEU A 116 6.48 6.39 8.20
CA LEU A 116 5.20 5.68 8.00
C LEU A 116 5.43 4.43 7.18
N GLN A 117 4.78 3.34 7.59
CA GLN A 117 4.76 2.06 6.89
C GLN A 117 3.35 1.78 6.35
N GLU A 118 3.28 0.92 5.36
CA GLU A 118 2.06 0.53 4.65
C GLU A 118 1.30 1.73 4.05
N VAL A 119 2.05 2.62 3.40
CA VAL A 119 1.46 3.74 2.65
C VAL A 119 1.14 3.27 1.24
N ASP A 120 -0.14 3.13 0.92
CA ASP A 120 -0.59 2.63 -0.38
C ASP A 120 -0.67 3.73 -1.46
N THR A 121 -0.39 3.32 -2.71
CA THR A 121 -0.46 4.20 -3.89
C THR A 121 -1.29 3.55 -4.98
N GLY A 122 -2.60 3.84 -4.98
CA GLY A 122 -3.51 3.34 -5.99
C GLY A 122 -3.80 1.84 -5.91
N SER A 123 -3.74 1.25 -4.72
CA SER A 123 -4.12 -0.14 -4.45
C SER A 123 -5.63 -0.36 -4.59
N SER A 124 -6.04 -1.59 -4.94
CA SER A 124 -7.46 -1.94 -5.01
C SER A 124 -8.13 -1.90 -3.63
N ARG A 125 -7.42 -2.35 -2.58
CA ARG A 125 -7.92 -2.37 -1.19
C ARG A 125 -8.17 -0.97 -0.61
N THR A 126 -7.62 0.07 -1.24
CA THR A 126 -7.81 1.48 -0.88
C THR A 126 -8.56 2.26 -1.97
N TYR A 127 -9.34 1.55 -2.81
CA TYR A 127 -10.16 2.15 -3.86
C TYR A 127 -9.39 3.06 -4.82
N GLY A 128 -8.12 2.78 -5.05
CA GLY A 128 -7.26 3.56 -5.94
C GLY A 128 -6.81 4.91 -5.37
N ILE A 129 -6.95 5.14 -4.08
CA ILE A 129 -6.43 6.35 -3.42
C ILE A 129 -4.91 6.31 -3.42
N ASP A 130 -4.29 7.44 -3.70
CA ASP A 130 -2.88 7.68 -3.41
C ASP A 130 -2.78 8.36 -2.04
N GLU A 131 -2.36 7.61 -1.04
CA GLU A 131 -2.33 8.10 0.34
C GLU A 131 -1.29 9.20 0.55
N ARG A 132 -0.30 9.28 -0.35
CA ARG A 132 0.72 10.34 -0.31
C ARG A 132 0.12 11.72 -0.46
N ASP A 133 -0.99 11.85 -1.20
CA ASP A 133 -1.67 13.13 -1.42
C ASP A 133 -2.30 13.69 -0.14
N TYR A 134 -2.62 12.80 0.81
CA TYR A 134 -3.20 13.19 2.10
C TYR A 134 -2.15 13.53 3.17
N LEU A 135 -0.92 13.04 3.00
CA LEU A 135 0.12 13.11 4.03
C LEU A 135 1.22 14.14 3.69
N GLY A 136 0.97 15.07 2.79
CA GLY A 136 1.96 15.82 2.03
C GLY A 136 2.38 17.21 2.53
N LEU A 137 2.69 17.43 3.80
CA LEU A 137 3.06 18.79 4.27
C LEU A 137 4.56 19.11 4.32
N TYR A 138 5.46 18.13 4.33
CA TYR A 138 6.88 18.31 4.62
C TYR A 138 7.78 17.81 3.51
N ASN A 139 9.10 17.95 3.67
CA ASN A 139 10.04 17.26 2.79
C ASN A 139 9.83 15.76 2.94
N THR A 140 9.57 15.09 1.85
CA THR A 140 9.15 13.69 1.87
C THR A 140 9.97 12.82 0.94
N THR A 141 10.16 11.58 1.35
CA THR A 141 10.60 10.49 0.48
C THR A 141 9.55 9.37 0.49
N TYR A 142 9.49 8.64 -0.61
CA TYR A 142 8.65 7.45 -0.70
C TYR A 142 9.43 6.32 -1.36
N ALA A 143 9.49 5.19 -0.69
CA ALA A 143 10.11 3.97 -1.19
C ALA A 143 9.05 2.89 -1.36
N LEU A 144 8.70 2.57 -2.61
CA LEU A 144 7.85 1.42 -2.90
C LEU A 144 8.59 0.15 -2.45
N ASN A 145 8.00 -0.64 -1.57
CA ASN A 145 8.61 -1.88 -1.08
C ASN A 145 7.79 -3.14 -1.39
N TYR A 146 6.55 -2.96 -1.87
CA TYR A 146 5.71 -4.04 -2.35
C TYR A 146 4.86 -3.59 -3.53
N SER A 147 4.88 -4.35 -4.61
CA SER A 147 4.00 -4.14 -5.76
C SER A 147 3.57 -5.49 -6.33
N CYS A 148 2.26 -5.68 -6.46
CA CYS A 148 1.70 -6.86 -7.10
C CYS A 148 0.52 -6.45 -7.99
N PRO A 149 0.52 -6.83 -9.29
CA PRO A 149 -0.55 -6.44 -10.20
C PRO A 149 -1.90 -7.06 -9.84
N TYR A 150 -1.89 -8.21 -9.17
CA TYR A 150 -3.12 -8.87 -8.72
C TYR A 150 -2.86 -9.93 -7.66
N VAL A 151 -3.40 -9.74 -6.47
CA VAL A 151 -3.39 -10.69 -5.36
C VAL A 151 -4.71 -11.47 -5.37
N PRO A 152 -4.72 -12.76 -5.76
CA PRO A 152 -5.95 -13.52 -6.02
C PRO A 152 -6.65 -14.05 -4.78
N PHE A 153 -6.01 -13.97 -3.62
CA PHE A 153 -6.51 -14.53 -2.36
C PHE A 153 -6.45 -13.47 -1.25
N PRO A 154 -7.38 -13.51 -0.27
CA PRO A 154 -8.51 -14.43 -0.14
C PRO A 154 -9.63 -14.16 -1.16
N LEU A 155 -10.83 -14.69 -0.93
CA LEU A 155 -12.02 -14.41 -1.74
C LEU A 155 -13.01 -13.58 -0.91
N PRO A 156 -13.38 -12.38 -1.39
CA PRO A 156 -13.00 -11.75 -2.67
C PRO A 156 -11.51 -11.40 -2.75
N PRO A 157 -10.91 -11.35 -3.97
CA PRO A 157 -9.48 -11.07 -4.13
C PRO A 157 -9.13 -9.63 -3.70
N ILE A 158 -7.94 -9.46 -3.13
CA ILE A 158 -7.42 -8.14 -2.75
C ILE A 158 -7.20 -7.25 -4.00
N GLY A 159 -6.86 -7.87 -5.14
CA GLY A 159 -6.58 -7.15 -6.37
C GLY A 159 -5.17 -6.56 -6.41
N ARG A 160 -5.00 -5.42 -7.10
CA ARG A 160 -3.70 -4.75 -7.18
C ARG A 160 -3.29 -4.15 -5.84
N VAL A 161 -2.03 -4.32 -5.47
CA VAL A 161 -1.44 -3.69 -4.29
C VAL A 161 -0.13 -3.00 -4.67
N ASN A 162 0.02 -1.75 -4.28
CA ASN A 162 1.28 -1.01 -4.28
C ASN A 162 1.40 -0.34 -2.92
N SER A 163 2.39 -0.74 -2.14
CA SER A 163 2.60 -0.26 -0.78
C SER A 163 4.05 0.11 -0.55
N GLY A 164 4.29 1.06 0.32
CA GLY A 164 5.63 1.54 0.56
C GLY A 164 5.85 2.15 1.92
N LEU A 165 7.07 2.62 2.08
CA LEU A 165 7.55 3.35 3.24
C LEU A 165 7.61 4.84 2.88
N ARG A 166 7.12 5.69 3.77
CA ARG A 166 7.22 7.13 3.62
C ARG A 166 7.96 7.73 4.80
N SER A 167 8.96 8.56 4.51
CA SER A 167 9.58 9.39 5.52
C SER A 167 9.32 10.86 5.23
N SER A 168 9.08 11.64 6.27
CA SER A 168 8.89 13.10 6.18
C SER A 168 9.66 13.79 7.28
N THR A 169 10.17 14.98 6.99
CA THR A 169 10.88 15.82 7.97
C THR A 169 10.36 17.25 7.93
N LEU A 170 10.37 17.92 9.06
CA LEU A 170 9.99 19.35 9.18
C LEU A 170 10.92 20.31 8.46
N GLY A 171 11.80 19.86 7.60
CA GLY A 171 12.69 20.73 6.85
C GLY A 171 13.82 19.99 6.16
#